data_9dc0d3a7b34abc72754fd858a5061cb5
#
_entry.id   9dc0d3a7b34abc72754fd858a5061cb5
#
_cell.length_a   1.000
_cell.length_b   1.000
_cell.length_c   1.000
_cell.angle_alpha   90.00
_cell.angle_beta   90.00
_cell.angle_gamma   90.00
#
_symmetry.space_group_name_H-M   'P 1'
#
loop_
_entity.id
_entity.type
_entity.pdbx_description
1 polymer ?
#
loop_
_entity_poly.entity_id
_entity_poly.type
_entity_poly.pdbx_seq_one_letter_code
_entity_poly.pdbx_strand_id
1 'polypeptide(L)'
;MKKKEIIFYESNSFPSPGPEILELKADNIGSIIEEGAMRGIETEFTETKIKNFWKKMDELNVWNWDKNYSFGEICDGHMWKLHLRNKEGKIKVSKGHSEYPYNFKKVINALNNLFGSKLEKGQSFDTEKEIIEFSSEYYGGGMYILLKDNIGLIDEGGEGDSIKVKIDEFKKQNFWKNIEKLDVWKWHNKYPHRKPKYEPLTCQAYWNLKIIYQDKAKYCSGY
;
A
#
# COMPACT_ATOMS: atom_id res chain seq x y z
N MET A 1 22.23 0.16 -25.51
CA MET A 1 20.84 -0.01 -25.94
C MET A 1 19.90 0.63 -24.94
N LYS A 2 19.03 1.54 -25.36
CA LYS A 2 17.96 2.07 -24.46
C LYS A 2 16.99 0.93 -24.16
N LYS A 3 16.68 0.70 -22.89
CA LYS A 3 15.70 -0.32 -22.49
C LYS A 3 14.29 0.17 -22.79
N LYS A 4 13.40 -0.75 -23.21
CA LYS A 4 11.98 -0.43 -23.44
C LYS A 4 11.35 0.04 -22.12
N GLU A 5 10.66 1.17 -22.15
CA GLU A 5 9.89 1.66 -20.99
C GLU A 5 8.68 0.76 -20.75
N ILE A 6 8.30 0.62 -19.48
CA ILE A 6 7.08 -0.07 -19.05
C ILE A 6 6.37 0.84 -18.05
N ILE A 7 5.12 1.11 -18.34
CA ILE A 7 4.15 1.66 -17.39
C ILE A 7 2.94 0.73 -17.47
N PHE A 8 2.70 -0.02 -16.43
CA PHE A 8 1.57 -0.92 -16.34
C PHE A 8 0.95 -0.78 -14.96
N TYR A 9 -0.35 -0.58 -14.93
CA TYR A 9 -1.16 -0.59 -13.74
C TYR A 9 -2.40 -1.43 -13.98
N GLU A 10 -2.76 -2.24 -13.01
CA GLU A 10 -3.94 -3.08 -13.00
C GLU A 10 -4.59 -2.97 -11.63
N SER A 11 -5.89 -2.78 -11.59
CA SER A 11 -6.67 -2.86 -10.37
C SER A 11 -7.99 -3.58 -10.57
N ASN A 12 -8.49 -4.16 -9.50
CA ASN A 12 -9.76 -4.86 -9.47
C ASN A 12 -10.36 -4.74 -8.07
N SER A 13 -11.64 -4.42 -7.97
CA SER A 13 -12.40 -4.33 -6.72
C SER A 13 -13.52 -5.35 -6.73
N PHE A 14 -13.71 -6.10 -5.66
CA PHE A 14 -14.88 -6.99 -5.55
C PHE A 14 -16.10 -6.21 -5.04
N PRO A 15 -17.31 -6.40 -5.61
CA PRO A 15 -17.68 -7.18 -6.80
C PRO A 15 -17.60 -6.35 -8.09
N SER A 16 -16.50 -6.45 -8.82
CA SER A 16 -16.28 -5.71 -10.06
C SER A 16 -16.56 -6.59 -11.28
N PRO A 17 -17.08 -6.05 -12.39
CA PRO A 17 -17.25 -6.78 -13.64
C PRO A 17 -15.93 -7.05 -14.39
N GLY A 18 -14.78 -6.55 -13.89
CA GLY A 18 -13.50 -6.77 -14.49
C GLY A 18 -12.42 -5.77 -14.04
N PRO A 19 -11.14 -5.98 -14.40
CA PRO A 19 -10.06 -5.09 -14.01
C PRO A 19 -10.07 -3.77 -14.78
N GLU A 20 -9.57 -2.72 -14.15
CA GLU A 20 -9.09 -1.52 -14.81
C GLU A 20 -7.60 -1.71 -15.16
N ILE A 21 -7.21 -1.43 -16.40
CA ILE A 21 -5.82 -1.61 -16.83
C ILE A 21 -5.34 -0.37 -17.57
N LEU A 22 -4.15 0.12 -17.18
CA LEU A 22 -3.37 1.12 -17.92
C LEU A 22 -2.06 0.49 -18.37
N GLU A 23 -1.73 0.60 -19.63
CA GLU A 23 -0.50 0.06 -20.20
C GLU A 23 0.13 1.01 -21.21
N LEU A 24 1.42 1.31 -21.04
CA LEU A 24 2.23 1.93 -22.09
C LEU A 24 2.73 0.81 -23.01
N LYS A 25 2.23 0.80 -24.24
CA LYS A 25 2.69 -0.06 -25.32
C LYS A 25 3.99 0.45 -25.96
N ALA A 26 4.33 0.02 -27.14
CA ALA A 26 5.44 0.57 -27.92
C ALA A 26 5.09 1.97 -28.48
N ASP A 27 6.12 2.75 -28.83
CA ASP A 27 5.99 3.99 -29.62
C ASP A 27 5.09 5.07 -28.99
N ASN A 28 5.15 5.21 -27.65
CA ASN A 28 4.39 6.20 -26.90
C ASN A 28 2.85 6.02 -26.99
N ILE A 29 2.37 4.84 -27.35
CA ILE A 29 0.95 4.51 -27.36
C ILE A 29 0.57 3.89 -26.03
N GLY A 30 -0.42 4.46 -25.36
CA GLY A 30 -1.04 3.90 -24.17
C GLY A 30 -2.34 3.19 -24.49
N SER A 31 -2.71 2.23 -23.66
CA SER A 31 -3.99 1.53 -23.68
C SER A 31 -4.67 1.69 -22.33
N ILE A 32 -5.95 2.01 -22.34
CA ILE A 32 -6.81 2.11 -21.16
C ILE A 32 -7.90 1.07 -21.34
N ILE A 33 -8.06 0.16 -20.39
CA ILE A 33 -9.21 -0.73 -20.26
C ILE A 33 -9.94 -0.30 -18.99
N GLU A 34 -11.13 0.24 -19.15
CA GLU A 34 -11.99 0.61 -18.03
C GLU A 34 -12.71 -0.63 -17.50
N GLU A 35 -13.17 -0.56 -16.26
CA GLU A 35 -13.92 -1.60 -15.59
C GLU A 35 -15.08 -2.12 -16.45
N GLY A 36 -15.12 -3.44 -16.68
CA GLY A 36 -16.15 -4.09 -17.52
C GLY A 36 -16.05 -3.85 -19.03
N ALA A 37 -15.03 -3.12 -19.51
CA ALA A 37 -14.86 -2.89 -20.94
C ALA A 37 -14.24 -4.10 -21.63
N MET A 38 -14.79 -4.52 -22.77
CA MET A 38 -14.22 -5.61 -23.59
C MET A 38 -13.03 -5.18 -24.44
N ARG A 39 -12.82 -3.88 -24.65
CA ARG A 39 -11.74 -3.33 -25.49
C ARG A 39 -11.14 -2.11 -24.84
N GLY A 40 -9.82 -2.00 -24.97
CA GLY A 40 -9.08 -0.83 -24.53
C GLY A 40 -9.20 0.34 -25.50
N ILE A 41 -9.17 1.54 -24.94
CA ILE A 41 -9.04 2.81 -25.69
C ILE A 41 -7.54 3.09 -25.83
N GLU A 42 -7.08 3.35 -27.04
CA GLU A 42 -5.69 3.75 -27.28
C GLU A 42 -5.54 5.27 -27.23
N THR A 43 -4.45 5.73 -26.65
CA THR A 43 -4.09 7.14 -26.55
C THR A 43 -2.62 7.33 -26.87
N GLU A 44 -2.29 8.39 -27.57
CA GLU A 44 -0.90 8.73 -27.91
C GLU A 44 -0.34 9.73 -26.88
N PHE A 45 0.87 9.49 -26.42
CA PHE A 45 1.56 10.33 -25.47
C PHE A 45 2.68 11.14 -26.13
N THR A 46 2.79 12.39 -25.76
CA THR A 46 3.99 13.18 -26.09
C THR A 46 5.16 12.74 -25.20
N GLU A 47 6.39 12.80 -25.74
CA GLU A 47 7.59 12.51 -24.95
C GLU A 47 7.67 13.38 -23.67
N THR A 48 7.19 14.61 -23.74
CA THR A 48 7.13 15.52 -22.57
C THR A 48 6.23 14.98 -21.46
N LYS A 49 5.05 14.42 -21.80
CA LYS A 49 4.16 13.83 -20.79
C LYS A 49 4.82 12.63 -20.11
N ILE A 50 5.45 11.75 -20.89
CA ILE A 50 6.16 10.58 -20.35
C ILE A 50 7.32 11.02 -19.46
N LYS A 51 8.12 12.00 -19.89
CA LYS A 51 9.23 12.55 -19.11
C LYS A 51 8.75 13.15 -17.77
N ASN A 52 7.65 13.90 -17.78
CA ASN A 52 7.06 14.46 -16.57
C ASN A 52 6.54 13.37 -15.62
N PHE A 53 5.95 12.29 -16.16
CA PHE A 53 5.54 11.15 -15.37
C PHE A 53 6.75 10.51 -14.65
N TRP A 54 7.85 10.22 -15.35
CA TRP A 54 9.04 9.64 -14.71
C TRP A 54 9.65 10.55 -13.65
N LYS A 55 9.73 11.85 -13.92
CA LYS A 55 10.16 12.82 -12.91
C LYS A 55 9.28 12.75 -11.66
N LYS A 56 7.95 12.61 -11.85
CA LYS A 56 7.02 12.47 -10.74
C LYS A 56 7.21 11.17 -9.97
N MET A 57 7.52 10.05 -10.63
CA MET A 57 7.84 8.78 -9.97
C MET A 57 9.11 8.87 -9.13
N ASP A 58 10.15 9.59 -9.60
CA ASP A 58 11.35 9.85 -8.82
C ASP A 58 11.05 10.73 -7.59
N GLU A 59 10.30 11.83 -7.74
CA GLU A 59 9.88 12.70 -6.63
C GLU A 59 9.07 11.96 -5.56
N LEU A 60 8.22 11.04 -5.99
CA LEU A 60 7.40 10.20 -5.11
C LEU A 60 8.16 9.00 -4.54
N ASN A 61 9.44 8.84 -4.89
CA ASN A 61 10.31 7.76 -4.41
C ASN A 61 9.69 6.35 -4.58
N VAL A 62 8.98 6.13 -5.69
CA VAL A 62 8.23 4.88 -5.96
C VAL A 62 9.17 3.67 -6.02
N TRP A 63 10.44 3.89 -6.37
CA TRP A 63 11.45 2.85 -6.49
C TRP A 63 11.74 2.12 -5.18
N ASN A 64 11.46 2.77 -4.04
CA ASN A 64 11.66 2.22 -2.69
C ASN A 64 10.39 1.57 -2.09
N TRP A 65 9.30 1.51 -2.84
CA TRP A 65 8.11 0.80 -2.38
C TRP A 65 8.42 -0.68 -2.09
N ASP A 66 7.71 -1.27 -1.16
CA ASP A 66 7.75 -2.72 -0.96
C ASP A 66 7.18 -3.46 -2.18
N LYS A 67 7.53 -4.73 -2.30
CA LYS A 67 7.02 -5.58 -3.38
C LYS A 67 5.56 -5.98 -3.16
N ASN A 68 5.15 -6.15 -1.90
CA ASN A 68 3.82 -6.61 -1.53
C ASN A 68 3.26 -5.75 -0.40
N TYR A 69 2.01 -5.34 -0.57
CA TYR A 69 1.18 -4.65 0.40
C TYR A 69 -0.07 -5.50 0.62
N SER A 70 -0.09 -6.29 1.67
CA SER A 70 -1.26 -7.05 2.10
C SER A 70 -1.16 -7.28 3.59
N PHE A 71 -2.27 -7.10 4.29
CA PHE A 71 -2.34 -7.22 5.73
C PHE A 71 -3.43 -8.24 6.08
N GLY A 72 -3.01 -9.41 6.59
CA GLY A 72 -3.92 -10.50 6.90
C GLY A 72 -4.49 -11.24 5.69
N GLU A 73 -5.47 -12.10 5.95
CA GLU A 73 -6.27 -12.79 4.94
C GLU A 73 -7.55 -11.98 4.71
N ILE A 74 -7.60 -11.24 3.60
CA ILE A 74 -8.78 -10.49 3.19
C ILE A 74 -9.41 -11.24 2.02
N CYS A 75 -10.68 -11.65 2.16
CA CYS A 75 -11.40 -12.35 1.10
C CYS A 75 -11.91 -11.38 0.02
N ASP A 76 -12.28 -10.17 0.43
CA ASP A 76 -12.85 -9.13 -0.43
C ASP A 76 -12.00 -7.86 -0.34
N GLY A 77 -11.98 -7.06 -1.39
CA GLY A 77 -11.28 -5.79 -1.36
C GLY A 77 -10.70 -5.37 -2.69
N HIS A 78 -9.91 -4.32 -2.66
CA HIS A 78 -9.26 -3.74 -3.82
C HIS A 78 -7.87 -4.37 -4.02
N MET A 79 -7.68 -5.07 -5.12
CA MET A 79 -6.40 -5.59 -5.57
C MET A 79 -5.76 -4.64 -6.58
N TRP A 80 -4.48 -4.40 -6.47
CA TRP A 80 -3.75 -3.58 -7.42
C TRP A 80 -2.36 -4.14 -7.71
N LYS A 81 -1.84 -3.79 -8.89
CA LYS A 81 -0.49 -4.15 -9.34
C LYS A 81 0.10 -3.02 -10.16
N LEU A 82 1.33 -2.64 -9.85
CA LEU A 82 2.10 -1.64 -10.57
C LEU A 82 3.41 -2.26 -11.08
N HIS A 83 3.71 -2.07 -12.36
CA HIS A 83 5.00 -2.43 -12.94
C HIS A 83 5.55 -1.24 -13.74
N LEU A 84 6.66 -0.72 -13.30
CA LEU A 84 7.36 0.40 -13.91
C LEU A 84 8.76 -0.01 -14.34
N ARG A 85 9.19 0.45 -15.52
CA ARG A 85 10.58 0.40 -15.98
C ARG A 85 10.87 1.65 -16.81
N ASN A 86 11.80 2.48 -16.36
CA ASN A 86 12.21 3.67 -17.09
C ASN A 86 13.30 3.39 -18.14
N LYS A 87 13.64 4.40 -18.97
CA LYS A 87 14.68 4.30 -20.02
C LYS A 87 16.07 3.96 -19.47
N GLU A 88 16.35 4.29 -18.21
CA GLU A 88 17.60 4.00 -17.52
C GLU A 88 17.67 2.55 -17.03
N GLY A 89 16.51 1.88 -17.01
CA GLY A 89 16.40 0.49 -16.59
C GLY A 89 16.11 0.31 -15.11
N LYS A 90 15.78 1.35 -14.36
CA LYS A 90 15.18 1.20 -13.04
C LYS A 90 13.86 0.45 -13.15
N ILE A 91 13.66 -0.54 -12.31
CA ILE A 91 12.46 -1.38 -12.29
C ILE A 91 11.81 -1.33 -10.92
N LYS A 92 10.50 -1.20 -10.92
CA LYS A 92 9.65 -1.41 -9.73
C LYS A 92 8.48 -2.30 -10.10
N VAL A 93 8.29 -3.35 -9.30
CA VAL A 93 7.07 -4.16 -9.30
C VAL A 93 6.54 -4.16 -7.89
N SER A 94 5.30 -3.72 -7.73
CA SER A 94 4.59 -3.71 -6.45
C SER A 94 3.16 -4.15 -6.66
N LYS A 95 2.58 -4.79 -5.66
CA LYS A 95 1.18 -5.20 -5.65
C LYS A 95 0.60 -5.10 -4.24
N GLY A 96 -0.70 -4.96 -4.15
CA GLY A 96 -1.37 -4.90 -2.86
C GLY A 96 -2.78 -5.45 -2.91
N HIS A 97 -3.31 -5.70 -1.72
CA HIS A 97 -4.68 -6.11 -1.48
C HIS A 97 -5.21 -5.29 -0.30
N SER A 98 -6.04 -4.30 -0.59
CA SER A 98 -6.61 -3.33 0.36
C SER A 98 -5.59 -2.56 1.21
N GLU A 99 -4.30 -2.67 0.88
CA GLU A 99 -3.20 -1.98 1.51
C GLU A 99 -2.37 -1.25 0.46
N TYR A 100 -1.84 -0.07 0.83
CA TYR A 100 -1.25 0.88 -0.11
C TYR A 100 0.04 1.50 0.44
N PRO A 101 1.00 1.84 -0.45
CA PRO A 101 2.08 2.76 -0.07
C PRO A 101 1.52 4.12 0.35
N TYR A 102 2.20 4.82 1.25
CA TYR A 102 1.77 6.12 1.79
C TYR A 102 1.43 7.19 0.72
N ASN A 103 2.06 7.11 -0.45
CA ASN A 103 1.87 8.06 -1.56
C ASN A 103 1.12 7.44 -2.75
N PHE A 104 0.42 6.33 -2.55
CA PHE A 104 -0.29 5.60 -3.59
C PHE A 104 -1.24 6.50 -4.37
N LYS A 105 -2.07 7.30 -3.69
CA LYS A 105 -2.99 8.25 -4.31
C LYS A 105 -2.30 9.25 -5.25
N LYS A 106 -1.09 9.73 -4.88
CA LYS A 106 -0.31 10.64 -5.73
C LYS A 106 0.18 9.94 -7.00
N VAL A 107 0.51 8.64 -6.92
CA VAL A 107 0.90 7.83 -8.08
C VAL A 107 -0.31 7.56 -8.97
N ILE A 108 -1.48 7.21 -8.41
CA ILE A 108 -2.73 7.07 -9.18
C ILE A 108 -3.08 8.38 -9.90
N ASN A 109 -2.96 9.53 -9.24
CA ASN A 109 -3.18 10.82 -9.86
C ASN A 109 -2.17 11.10 -11.02
N ALA A 110 -0.91 10.68 -10.86
CA ALA A 110 0.07 10.82 -11.93
C ALA A 110 -0.24 9.90 -13.13
N LEU A 111 -0.72 8.69 -12.89
CA LEU A 111 -1.21 7.77 -13.93
C LEU A 111 -2.44 8.37 -14.63
N ASN A 112 -3.44 8.83 -13.88
CA ASN A 112 -4.62 9.48 -14.43
C ASN A 112 -4.26 10.69 -15.32
N ASN A 113 -3.32 11.52 -14.87
CA ASN A 113 -2.85 12.69 -15.66
C ASN A 113 -2.12 12.26 -16.95
N LEU A 114 -1.33 11.19 -16.90
CA LEU A 114 -0.64 10.67 -18.07
C LEU A 114 -1.63 10.11 -19.09
N PHE A 115 -2.50 9.21 -18.65
CA PHE A 115 -3.43 8.47 -19.51
C PHE A 115 -4.71 9.26 -19.85
N GLY A 116 -5.06 10.29 -19.08
CA GLY A 116 -6.35 10.96 -19.20
C GLY A 116 -7.51 10.14 -18.59
N SER A 117 -7.18 9.18 -17.74
CA SER A 117 -8.14 8.28 -17.08
C SER A 117 -8.70 8.86 -15.78
N LYS A 118 -9.65 8.16 -15.18
CA LYS A 118 -10.26 8.48 -13.89
C LYS A 118 -10.23 7.28 -12.94
N LEU A 119 -9.12 6.54 -12.98
CA LEU A 119 -8.92 5.38 -12.10
C LEU A 119 -9.22 5.71 -10.65
N GLU A 120 -9.76 4.75 -9.95
CA GLU A 120 -9.97 4.80 -8.50
C GLU A 120 -10.79 6.03 -8.05
N LYS A 121 -11.69 6.51 -8.93
CA LYS A 121 -12.55 7.65 -8.61
C LYS A 121 -13.52 7.27 -7.49
N GLY A 122 -13.42 7.97 -6.37
CA GLY A 122 -14.28 7.73 -5.20
C GLY A 122 -13.70 6.76 -4.16
N GLN A 123 -12.59 6.08 -4.44
CA GLN A 123 -11.91 5.30 -3.43
C GLN A 123 -11.14 6.18 -2.43
N SER A 124 -11.29 5.89 -1.16
CA SER A 124 -10.53 6.53 -0.10
C SER A 124 -9.31 5.68 0.21
N PHE A 125 -8.14 6.15 -0.19
CA PHE A 125 -6.87 5.56 0.23
C PHE A 125 -6.42 6.26 1.51
N ASP A 126 -6.37 5.53 2.61
CA ASP A 126 -5.93 6.06 3.92
C ASP A 126 -4.40 6.24 3.98
N THR A 127 -3.84 6.91 2.95
CA THR A 127 -2.39 7.00 2.72
C THR A 127 -1.74 8.28 3.25
N GLU A 128 -2.50 9.25 3.74
CA GLU A 128 -1.97 10.58 4.08
C GLU A 128 -1.99 10.89 5.58
N LYS A 129 -2.42 9.93 6.42
CA LYS A 129 -2.57 10.14 7.86
C LYS A 129 -1.54 9.34 8.64
N GLU A 130 -1.15 9.89 9.79
CA GLU A 130 -0.41 9.13 10.77
C GLU A 130 -1.32 8.04 11.34
N ILE A 131 -0.93 6.79 11.14
CA ILE A 131 -1.70 5.62 11.61
C ILE A 131 -0.75 4.68 12.33
N ILE A 132 -1.19 4.20 13.48
CA ILE A 132 -0.65 3.04 14.15
C ILE A 132 -1.83 2.11 14.35
N GLU A 133 -1.71 0.91 13.84
CA GLU A 133 -2.69 -0.13 14.02
C GLU A 133 -1.96 -1.40 14.45
N PHE A 134 -2.34 -1.94 15.59
CA PHE A 134 -1.80 -3.18 16.13
C PHE A 134 -2.98 -4.10 16.47
N SER A 135 -2.90 -5.32 16.05
CA SER A 135 -3.81 -6.38 16.49
C SER A 135 -3.04 -7.59 16.95
N SER A 136 -3.53 -8.24 17.97
CA SER A 136 -3.07 -9.56 18.39
C SER A 136 -4.28 -10.43 18.70
N GLU A 137 -4.20 -11.70 18.30
CA GLU A 137 -5.22 -12.72 18.57
C GLU A 137 -4.56 -13.88 19.27
N TYR A 138 -5.17 -14.36 20.34
CA TYR A 138 -4.75 -15.56 21.07
C TYR A 138 -5.98 -16.33 21.52
N TYR A 139 -5.77 -17.59 21.90
CA TYR A 139 -6.88 -18.43 22.38
C TYR A 139 -7.54 -17.80 23.62
N GLY A 140 -8.79 -17.40 23.47
CA GLY A 140 -9.59 -16.79 24.53
C GLY A 140 -9.64 -15.25 24.53
N GLY A 141 -9.02 -14.59 23.56
CA GLY A 141 -9.11 -13.12 23.44
C GLY A 141 -8.21 -12.52 22.39
N GLY A 142 -8.16 -11.20 22.36
CA GLY A 142 -7.33 -10.44 21.45
C GLY A 142 -7.14 -9.01 21.95
N MET A 143 -6.26 -8.27 21.31
CA MET A 143 -6.07 -6.84 21.55
C MET A 143 -6.05 -6.12 20.21
N TYR A 144 -6.75 -5.03 20.13
CA TYR A 144 -6.70 -4.11 19.00
C TYR A 144 -6.37 -2.70 19.49
N ILE A 145 -5.39 -2.08 18.87
CA ILE A 145 -4.98 -0.70 19.16
C ILE A 145 -4.96 0.06 17.84
N LEU A 146 -5.66 1.17 17.78
CA LEU A 146 -5.63 2.10 16.66
C LEU A 146 -5.30 3.50 17.17
N LEU A 147 -4.31 4.15 16.59
CA LEU A 147 -4.06 5.58 16.72
C LEU A 147 -4.29 6.24 15.35
N LYS A 148 -5.28 7.12 15.29
CA LYS A 148 -5.62 7.89 14.10
C LYS A 148 -6.12 9.27 14.51
N ASP A 149 -5.66 10.33 13.85
CA ASP A 149 -6.11 11.71 14.09
C ASP A 149 -6.05 12.14 15.58
N ASN A 150 -5.00 11.76 16.30
CA ASN A 150 -4.80 12.02 17.75
C ASN A 150 -5.83 11.34 18.68
N ILE A 151 -6.54 10.36 18.15
CA ILE A 151 -7.44 9.52 18.95
C ILE A 151 -6.85 8.12 19.03
N GLY A 152 -6.59 7.65 20.24
CA GLY A 152 -6.27 6.26 20.52
C GLY A 152 -7.55 5.47 20.78
N LEU A 153 -7.70 4.32 20.16
CA LEU A 153 -8.71 3.32 20.45
C LEU A 153 -7.99 2.08 20.97
N ILE A 154 -8.44 1.54 22.08
CA ILE A 154 -7.95 0.28 22.64
C ILE A 154 -9.17 -0.62 22.82
N ASP A 155 -9.11 -1.80 22.25
CA ASP A 155 -10.09 -2.86 22.40
C ASP A 155 -9.37 -4.11 22.89
N GLU A 156 -9.70 -4.60 24.06
CA GLU A 156 -9.04 -5.75 24.68
C GLU A 156 -9.71 -7.09 24.32
N GLY A 157 -10.65 -7.07 23.40
CA GLY A 157 -11.38 -8.24 22.92
C GLY A 157 -12.25 -8.88 24.03
N GLY A 158 -13.56 -8.83 23.89
CA GLY A 158 -14.51 -9.33 24.85
C GLY A 158 -15.83 -8.57 24.79
N GLU A 159 -16.67 -8.72 25.81
CA GLU A 159 -17.94 -7.99 25.93
C GLU A 159 -17.78 -6.54 26.43
N GLY A 160 -16.55 -6.04 26.54
CA GLY A 160 -16.25 -4.71 27.03
C GLY A 160 -16.30 -3.63 25.95
N ASP A 161 -16.62 -2.39 26.34
CA ASP A 161 -16.57 -1.23 25.47
C ASP A 161 -15.12 -0.87 25.12
N SER A 162 -14.85 -0.52 23.87
CA SER A 162 -13.56 0.00 23.47
C SER A 162 -13.25 1.34 24.15
N ILE A 163 -12.04 1.48 24.64
CA ILE A 163 -11.56 2.68 25.34
C ILE A 163 -11.06 3.69 24.30
N LYS A 164 -11.63 4.90 24.29
CA LYS A 164 -11.16 6.01 23.46
C LYS A 164 -10.34 6.99 24.29
N VAL A 165 -9.13 7.28 23.84
CA VAL A 165 -8.19 8.19 24.52
C VAL A 165 -7.74 9.28 23.55
N LYS A 166 -7.80 10.53 23.98
CA LYS A 166 -7.18 11.62 23.22
C LYS A 166 -5.68 11.65 23.51
N ILE A 167 -4.89 11.60 22.45
CA ILE A 167 -3.43 11.64 22.52
C ILE A 167 -2.96 13.08 22.31
N ASP A 168 -2.20 13.61 23.25
CA ASP A 168 -1.58 14.93 23.11
C ASP A 168 -0.36 14.88 22.17
N GLU A 169 -0.02 16.03 21.59
CA GLU A 169 1.08 16.14 20.64
C GLU A 169 2.44 15.75 21.23
N PHE A 170 2.66 16.00 22.54
CA PHE A 170 3.92 15.65 23.19
C PHE A 170 4.11 14.13 23.27
N LYS A 171 3.06 13.41 23.68
CA LYS A 171 3.08 11.93 23.73
C LYS A 171 3.27 11.35 22.33
N LYS A 172 2.57 11.93 21.33
CA LYS A 172 2.70 11.52 19.93
C LYS A 172 4.12 11.70 19.42
N GLN A 173 4.72 12.86 19.62
CA GLN A 173 6.10 13.12 19.20
C GLN A 173 7.11 12.18 19.89
N ASN A 174 6.95 11.93 21.19
CA ASN A 174 7.80 10.98 21.91
C ASN A 174 7.65 9.56 21.36
N PHE A 175 6.43 9.15 21.02
CA PHE A 175 6.20 7.86 20.37
C PHE A 175 6.97 7.76 19.05
N TRP A 176 6.80 8.71 18.14
CA TRP A 176 7.49 8.70 16.85
C TRP A 176 9.01 8.71 17.00
N LYS A 177 9.53 9.48 17.94
CA LYS A 177 10.95 9.47 18.27
C LYS A 177 11.45 8.07 18.71
N ASN A 178 10.64 7.33 19.45
CA ASN A 178 11.00 5.97 19.84
C ASN A 178 10.90 4.99 18.67
N ILE A 179 9.91 5.10 17.79
CA ILE A 179 9.80 4.32 16.55
C ILE A 179 11.05 4.50 15.68
N GLU A 180 11.54 5.73 15.52
CA GLU A 180 12.78 6.00 14.79
C GLU A 180 14.01 5.37 15.47
N LYS A 181 14.11 5.45 16.81
CA LYS A 181 15.21 4.80 17.55
C LYS A 181 15.22 3.29 17.45
N LEU A 182 14.05 2.66 17.39
CA LEU A 182 13.89 1.22 17.22
C LEU A 182 14.14 0.76 15.78
N ASP A 183 14.35 1.70 14.85
CA ASP A 183 14.58 1.43 13.43
C ASP A 183 13.52 0.49 12.82
N VAL A 184 12.26 0.69 13.20
CA VAL A 184 11.11 -0.16 12.84
C VAL A 184 10.97 -0.30 11.31
N TRP A 185 11.43 0.71 10.57
CA TRP A 185 11.39 0.74 9.11
C TRP A 185 12.20 -0.38 8.45
N LYS A 186 13.21 -0.90 9.16
CA LYS A 186 14.05 -2.03 8.72
C LYS A 186 13.54 -3.40 9.19
N TRP A 187 12.50 -3.45 10.00
CA TRP A 187 11.94 -4.72 10.46
C TRP A 187 11.49 -5.58 9.29
N HIS A 188 11.51 -6.89 9.48
CA HIS A 188 10.95 -7.82 8.51
C HIS A 188 9.42 -7.70 8.48
N ASN A 189 8.83 -7.98 7.31
CA ASN A 189 7.37 -7.91 7.17
C ASN A 189 6.67 -9.14 7.78
N LYS A 190 7.41 -10.25 7.98
CA LYS A 190 6.90 -11.47 8.62
C LYS A 190 7.85 -11.98 9.69
N TYR A 191 7.30 -12.44 10.80
CA TYR A 191 8.03 -13.07 11.89
C TYR A 191 7.43 -14.44 12.27
N PRO A 192 8.29 -15.44 12.52
CA PRO A 192 9.73 -15.37 12.36
C PRO A 192 10.09 -15.12 10.88
N HIS A 193 11.09 -14.29 10.62
CA HIS A 193 11.54 -13.98 9.24
C HIS A 193 12.25 -15.16 8.55
N ARG A 194 12.60 -16.17 9.31
CA ARG A 194 13.11 -17.47 8.81
C ARG A 194 12.10 -18.56 9.15
N LYS A 195 11.92 -19.52 8.24
CA LYS A 195 11.07 -20.67 8.48
C LYS A 195 11.53 -21.38 9.76
N PRO A 196 10.66 -21.54 10.78
CA PRO A 196 11.04 -22.23 12.02
C PRO A 196 11.37 -23.68 11.71
N LYS A 197 12.27 -24.28 12.52
CA LYS A 197 12.67 -25.67 12.37
C LYS A 197 11.50 -26.63 12.66
N TYR A 198 10.56 -26.20 13.48
CA TYR A 198 9.34 -26.94 13.86
C TYR A 198 8.13 -26.08 13.49
N GLU A 199 7.04 -26.74 13.10
CA GLU A 199 5.77 -26.04 12.91
C GLU A 199 5.29 -25.46 14.24
N PRO A 200 4.78 -24.22 14.25
CA PRO A 200 4.26 -23.64 15.47
C PRO A 200 3.05 -24.42 15.98
N LEU A 201 2.93 -24.52 17.29
CA LEU A 201 1.76 -25.12 17.91
C LEU A 201 0.49 -24.33 17.51
N THR A 202 -0.61 -25.02 17.30
CA THR A 202 -1.89 -24.47 16.81
C THR A 202 -2.54 -23.41 17.71
N CYS A 203 -1.97 -23.15 18.90
CA CYS A 203 -2.48 -22.18 19.88
C CYS A 203 -1.58 -20.96 20.02
N GLN A 204 -0.85 -20.57 18.99
CA GLN A 204 0.02 -19.39 19.07
C GLN A 204 -0.76 -18.09 18.87
N ALA A 205 -0.28 -17.04 19.54
CA ALA A 205 -0.76 -15.70 19.32
C ALA A 205 -0.32 -15.19 17.95
N TYR A 206 -1.26 -14.69 17.18
CA TYR A 206 -0.96 -13.96 15.93
C TYR A 206 -0.99 -12.47 16.21
N TRP A 207 -0.08 -11.73 15.57
CA TRP A 207 -0.06 -10.29 15.70
C TRP A 207 0.20 -9.62 14.35
N ASN A 208 -0.36 -8.42 14.21
CA ASN A 208 -0.17 -7.56 13.05
C ASN A 208 0.14 -6.15 13.52
N LEU A 209 1.02 -5.48 12.80
CA LEU A 209 1.41 -4.10 13.04
C LEU A 209 1.44 -3.32 11.73
N LYS A 210 0.71 -2.21 11.67
CA LYS A 210 0.72 -1.25 10.58
C LYS A 210 1.12 0.11 11.14
N ILE A 211 2.14 0.71 10.58
CA ILE A 211 2.60 2.04 10.93
C ILE A 211 2.68 2.88 9.67
N ILE A 212 2.03 4.04 9.68
CA ILE A 212 2.17 5.07 8.64
C ILE A 212 2.57 6.37 9.33
N TYR A 213 3.68 6.95 8.91
CA TYR A 213 4.18 8.21 9.46
C TYR A 213 4.94 8.99 8.39
N GLN A 214 4.53 10.23 8.14
CA GLN A 214 5.07 11.10 7.11
C GLN A 214 5.06 10.41 5.73
N ASP A 215 6.23 10.04 5.23
CA ASP A 215 6.42 9.40 3.93
C ASP A 215 6.80 7.92 4.04
N LYS A 216 6.68 7.33 5.22
CA LYS A 216 7.03 5.94 5.51
C LYS A 216 5.80 5.12 5.86
N ALA A 217 5.77 3.87 5.41
CA ALA A 217 4.80 2.88 5.84
C ALA A 217 5.50 1.58 6.19
N LYS A 218 5.07 0.91 7.25
CA LYS A 218 5.59 -0.38 7.67
C LYS A 218 4.44 -1.31 8.06
N TYR A 219 4.51 -2.53 7.54
CA TYR A 219 3.58 -3.60 7.83
C TYR A 219 4.37 -4.81 8.31
N CYS A 220 4.06 -5.30 9.50
CA CYS A 220 4.67 -6.49 10.07
C CYS A 220 3.60 -7.43 10.60
N SER A 221 3.85 -8.72 10.52
CA SER A 221 3.01 -9.74 11.12
C SER A 221 3.85 -10.88 11.67
N GLY A 222 3.31 -11.62 12.63
CA GLY A 222 4.00 -12.76 13.22
C GLY A 222 3.11 -13.65 14.05
N TYR A 223 3.70 -14.70 14.60
CA TYR A 223 3.10 -15.66 15.51
C TYR A 223 4.13 -16.09 16.55
#